data_818dd5cb9e29a1ea77c01df41a12dfdf
#
_entry.id   818dd5cb9e29a1ea77c01df41a12dfdf
#
_cell.length_a   1.000
_cell.length_b   1.000
_cell.length_c   1.000
_cell.angle_alpha   90.00
_cell.angle_beta   90.00
_cell.angle_gamma   90.00
#
_symmetry.space_group_name_H-M   'P 1'
#
loop_
_entity.id
_entity.type
_entity.pdbx_description
1 polymer ?
#
loop_
_entity_poly.entity_id
_entity_poly.type
_entity_poly.pdbx_seq_one_letter_code
_entity_poly.pdbx_strand_id
1 'polypeptide(L)'
;MTAFNPATAVISGGASGIGLATGKALIGHGIKVMLADLPGEKLDAAAAAIGALAHPLDVREEADWEALATAAFEQLGSVELFFNNAGVGGPHGKMWEVSASEARAHFDVNFWGMWNGIRAFAPLMVAQETQSAIYNTGSENSLFCAVPSTAAYIAAKHAVLGMTESLREDLPEHVHAGLVIPGWVFTGIGEERFMQWGMAAEEYAAIIVPQMLGCARFVVSHKSNVAQIDERMGALRGSYEAHSFDDTGANGGPDYDVRNFIARMREGRA
;
A
#
# COMPACT_ATOMS: atom_id res chain seq x y z
N MET A 1 -11.91 -19.03 9.10
CA MET A 1 -12.27 -17.77 8.43
C MET A 1 -12.95 -18.12 7.12
N THR A 2 -14.10 -17.55 6.82
CA THR A 2 -14.74 -17.66 5.50
C THR A 2 -13.79 -17.04 4.48
N ALA A 3 -13.63 -17.65 3.30
CA ALA A 3 -12.78 -17.10 2.25
C ALA A 3 -13.30 -15.71 1.85
N PHE A 4 -12.42 -14.72 1.82
CA PHE A 4 -12.74 -13.38 1.33
C PHE A 4 -12.99 -13.46 -0.19
N ASN A 5 -14.18 -13.14 -0.60
CA ASN A 5 -14.60 -13.20 -2.02
C ASN A 5 -15.33 -11.90 -2.38
N PRO A 6 -14.58 -10.81 -2.61
CA PRO A 6 -15.17 -9.51 -2.88
C PRO A 6 -15.93 -9.51 -4.22
N ALA A 7 -17.08 -8.85 -4.26
CA ALA A 7 -17.84 -8.63 -5.48
C ALA A 7 -17.35 -7.40 -6.27
N THR A 8 -16.71 -6.46 -5.58
CA THR A 8 -16.36 -5.14 -6.12
C THR A 8 -14.95 -4.71 -5.71
N ALA A 9 -14.30 -3.96 -6.58
CA ALA A 9 -12.98 -3.40 -6.30
C ALA A 9 -12.80 -2.00 -6.92
N VAL A 10 -12.05 -1.16 -6.21
CA VAL A 10 -11.55 0.14 -6.70
C VAL A 10 -10.03 0.11 -6.70
N ILE A 11 -9.41 0.61 -7.77
CA ILE A 11 -7.95 0.60 -7.94
C ILE A 11 -7.48 2.00 -8.37
N SER A 12 -6.66 2.66 -7.55
CA SER A 12 -5.96 3.88 -7.96
C SER A 12 -4.67 3.56 -8.73
N GLY A 13 -4.28 4.41 -9.68
CA GLY A 13 -3.19 4.12 -10.61
C GLY A 13 -3.53 2.97 -11.55
N GLY A 14 -4.80 2.92 -11.99
CA GLY A 14 -5.39 1.82 -12.74
C GLY A 14 -5.14 1.83 -14.24
N ALA A 15 -4.62 2.93 -14.81
CA ALA A 15 -4.47 3.06 -16.27
C ALA A 15 -3.22 2.34 -16.82
N SER A 16 -2.37 1.75 -15.98
CA SER A 16 -1.15 1.03 -16.43
C SER A 16 -0.53 0.14 -15.35
N GLY A 17 0.50 -0.60 -15.73
CA GLY A 17 1.38 -1.33 -14.84
C GLY A 17 0.63 -2.28 -13.88
N ILE A 18 1.04 -2.27 -12.62
CA ILE A 18 0.50 -3.16 -11.58
C ILE A 18 -1.01 -2.96 -11.39
N GLY A 19 -1.49 -1.69 -11.39
CA GLY A 19 -2.91 -1.40 -11.18
C GLY A 19 -3.79 -1.99 -12.28
N LEU A 20 -3.44 -1.78 -13.55
CA LEU A 20 -4.18 -2.33 -14.69
C LEU A 20 -4.14 -3.86 -14.71
N ALA A 21 -2.97 -4.45 -14.52
CA ALA A 21 -2.81 -5.90 -14.51
C ALA A 21 -3.60 -6.56 -13.35
N THR A 22 -3.59 -5.93 -12.16
CA THR A 22 -4.41 -6.37 -11.03
C THR A 22 -5.90 -6.25 -11.33
N GLY A 23 -6.34 -5.14 -11.93
CA GLY A 23 -7.74 -4.96 -12.33
C GLY A 23 -8.20 -6.05 -13.29
N LYS A 24 -7.39 -6.35 -14.31
CA LYS A 24 -7.66 -7.43 -15.27
C LYS A 24 -7.76 -8.79 -14.57
N ALA A 25 -6.84 -9.09 -13.65
CA ALA A 25 -6.87 -10.35 -12.90
C ALA A 25 -8.11 -10.45 -12.00
N LEU A 26 -8.50 -9.39 -11.30
CA LEU A 26 -9.71 -9.36 -10.46
C LEU A 26 -10.98 -9.57 -11.27
N ILE A 27 -11.09 -8.96 -12.48
CA ILE A 27 -12.21 -9.22 -13.40
C ILE A 27 -12.25 -10.68 -13.83
N GLY A 28 -11.09 -11.32 -14.02
CA GLY A 28 -10.99 -12.77 -14.26
C GLY A 28 -11.54 -13.64 -13.13
N HIS A 29 -11.60 -13.10 -11.91
CA HIS A 29 -12.26 -13.70 -10.74
C HIS A 29 -13.75 -13.33 -10.60
N GLY A 30 -14.32 -12.62 -11.58
CA GLY A 30 -15.73 -12.20 -11.57
C GLY A 30 -16.01 -10.94 -10.73
N ILE A 31 -14.98 -10.22 -10.32
CA ILE A 31 -15.08 -8.99 -9.50
C ILE A 31 -15.33 -7.79 -10.41
N LYS A 32 -16.30 -6.95 -10.08
CA LYS A 32 -16.53 -5.67 -10.78
C LYS A 32 -15.47 -4.66 -10.34
N VAL A 33 -14.78 -4.05 -11.30
CA VAL A 33 -13.64 -3.16 -11.04
C VAL A 33 -13.93 -1.75 -11.52
N MET A 34 -13.57 -0.76 -10.71
CA MET A 34 -13.44 0.64 -11.12
C MET A 34 -11.95 1.01 -11.07
N LEU A 35 -11.41 1.45 -12.20
CA LEU A 35 -10.06 1.99 -12.32
C LEU A 35 -10.10 3.50 -12.14
N ALA A 36 -9.21 4.03 -11.31
CA ALA A 36 -9.03 5.47 -11.12
C ALA A 36 -7.59 5.88 -11.45
N ASP A 37 -7.42 6.92 -12.25
CA ASP A 37 -6.12 7.46 -12.67
C ASP A 37 -6.31 8.90 -13.17
N LEU A 38 -5.22 9.59 -13.49
CA LEU A 38 -5.30 10.91 -14.11
C LEU A 38 -6.24 10.88 -15.33
N PRO A 39 -7.07 11.93 -15.52
CA PRO A 39 -8.03 11.98 -16.61
C PRO A 39 -7.35 11.94 -17.98
N GLY A 40 -7.94 11.23 -18.94
CA GLY A 40 -7.48 11.19 -20.31
C GLY A 40 -7.69 9.85 -21.01
N GLU A 41 -7.40 9.82 -22.30
CA GLU A 41 -7.60 8.67 -23.19
C GLU A 41 -6.95 7.37 -22.66
N LYS A 42 -5.84 7.49 -21.90
CA LYS A 42 -5.12 6.33 -21.35
C LYS A 42 -6.00 5.58 -20.34
N LEU A 43 -6.67 6.31 -19.44
CA LEU A 43 -7.58 5.70 -18.46
C LEU A 43 -8.79 5.07 -19.16
N ASP A 44 -9.42 5.81 -20.08
CA ASP A 44 -10.61 5.34 -20.79
C ASP A 44 -10.32 4.07 -21.61
N ALA A 45 -9.20 4.08 -22.33
CA ALA A 45 -8.77 2.93 -23.12
C ALA A 45 -8.42 1.71 -22.24
N ALA A 46 -7.75 1.93 -21.11
CA ALA A 46 -7.39 0.87 -20.16
C ALA A 46 -8.65 0.22 -19.56
N ALA A 47 -9.61 1.03 -19.12
CA ALA A 47 -10.86 0.53 -18.55
C ALA A 47 -11.69 -0.22 -19.59
N ALA A 48 -11.85 0.34 -20.79
CA ALA A 48 -12.58 -0.32 -21.89
C ALA A 48 -11.94 -1.66 -22.28
N ALA A 49 -10.61 -1.73 -22.32
CA ALA A 49 -9.89 -2.94 -22.72
C ALA A 49 -10.13 -4.14 -21.79
N ILE A 50 -10.43 -3.90 -20.51
CA ILE A 50 -10.67 -4.97 -19.53
C ILE A 50 -12.14 -5.06 -19.06
N GLY A 51 -13.02 -4.16 -19.54
CA GLY A 51 -14.42 -4.11 -19.13
C GLY A 51 -14.63 -3.54 -17.73
N ALA A 52 -13.75 -2.64 -17.29
CA ALA A 52 -13.85 -1.93 -16.02
C ALA A 52 -14.59 -0.59 -16.16
N LEU A 53 -15.06 -0.04 -15.05
CA LEU A 53 -15.45 1.36 -14.96
C LEU A 53 -14.20 2.25 -14.89
N ALA A 54 -14.32 3.50 -15.36
CA ALA A 54 -13.26 4.49 -15.28
C ALA A 54 -13.70 5.69 -14.44
N HIS A 55 -12.81 6.24 -13.60
CA HIS A 55 -13.05 7.48 -12.88
C HIS A 55 -11.79 8.34 -12.85
N PRO A 56 -11.84 9.64 -13.19
CA PRO A 56 -10.69 10.53 -13.11
C PRO A 56 -10.27 10.74 -11.65
N LEU A 57 -8.96 10.77 -11.42
CA LEU A 57 -8.39 10.96 -10.09
C LEU A 57 -6.99 11.57 -10.19
N ASP A 58 -6.79 12.74 -9.64
CA ASP A 58 -5.47 13.18 -9.19
C ASP A 58 -5.36 12.87 -7.69
N VAL A 59 -4.48 11.95 -7.32
CA VAL A 59 -4.34 11.49 -5.93
C VAL A 59 -3.93 12.60 -4.95
N ARG A 60 -3.41 13.71 -5.45
CA ARG A 60 -3.03 14.88 -4.63
C ARG A 60 -4.23 15.71 -4.18
N GLU A 61 -5.36 15.58 -4.87
CA GLU A 61 -6.56 16.38 -4.66
C GLU A 61 -7.57 15.61 -3.79
N GLU A 62 -7.84 16.10 -2.58
CA GLU A 62 -8.80 15.47 -1.66
C GLU A 62 -10.21 15.39 -2.28
N ALA A 63 -10.62 16.45 -3.02
CA ALA A 63 -11.93 16.49 -3.67
C ALA A 63 -12.11 15.41 -4.73
N ASP A 64 -11.05 15.04 -5.46
CA ASP A 64 -11.12 13.96 -6.44
C ASP A 64 -11.32 12.60 -5.76
N TRP A 65 -10.72 12.40 -4.59
CA TRP A 65 -10.94 11.20 -3.78
C TRP A 65 -12.37 11.10 -3.24
N GLU A 66 -12.95 12.22 -2.79
CA GLU A 66 -14.34 12.27 -2.33
C GLU A 66 -15.32 11.96 -3.48
N ALA A 67 -15.04 12.52 -4.67
CA ALA A 67 -15.82 12.24 -5.87
C ALA A 67 -15.71 10.77 -6.30
N LEU A 68 -14.49 10.21 -6.29
CA LEU A 68 -14.27 8.80 -6.60
C LEU A 68 -15.00 7.88 -5.60
N ALA A 69 -14.89 8.15 -4.31
CA ALA A 69 -15.57 7.34 -3.30
C ALA A 69 -17.09 7.36 -3.49
N THR A 70 -17.68 8.55 -3.69
CA THR A 70 -19.10 8.71 -3.99
C THR A 70 -19.51 7.91 -5.22
N ALA A 71 -18.81 8.09 -6.34
CA ALA A 71 -19.11 7.39 -7.59
C ALA A 71 -18.95 5.86 -7.47
N ALA A 72 -17.96 5.41 -6.71
CA ALA A 72 -17.73 3.97 -6.49
C ALA A 72 -18.90 3.33 -5.73
N PHE A 73 -19.34 3.94 -4.63
CA PHE A 73 -20.48 3.39 -3.87
C PHE A 73 -21.80 3.50 -4.64
N GLU A 74 -22.02 4.55 -5.43
CA GLU A 74 -23.20 4.67 -6.28
C GLU A 74 -23.25 3.63 -7.42
N GLN A 75 -22.12 3.38 -8.09
CA GLN A 75 -22.07 2.54 -9.30
C GLN A 75 -21.81 1.06 -9.01
N LEU A 76 -21.08 0.76 -7.94
CA LEU A 76 -20.76 -0.61 -7.53
C LEU A 76 -21.71 -1.12 -6.41
N GLY A 77 -22.34 -0.22 -5.65
CA GLY A 77 -23.20 -0.54 -4.51
C GLY A 77 -22.42 -0.75 -3.20
N SER A 78 -21.22 -1.29 -3.27
CA SER A 78 -20.27 -1.47 -2.16
C SER A 78 -18.85 -1.36 -2.69
N VAL A 79 -17.86 -1.18 -1.81
CA VAL A 79 -16.44 -1.35 -2.13
C VAL A 79 -15.85 -2.35 -1.15
N GLU A 80 -15.65 -3.57 -1.63
CA GLU A 80 -15.15 -4.66 -0.79
C GLU A 80 -13.63 -4.83 -0.90
N LEU A 81 -13.03 -4.41 -2.00
CA LEU A 81 -11.57 -4.35 -2.18
C LEU A 81 -11.15 -2.95 -2.66
N PHE A 82 -10.38 -2.25 -1.85
CA PHE A 82 -9.74 -1.00 -2.25
C PHE A 82 -8.24 -1.21 -2.40
N PHE A 83 -7.73 -1.10 -3.64
CA PHE A 83 -6.31 -1.16 -3.93
C PHE A 83 -5.75 0.25 -4.17
N ASN A 84 -5.19 0.83 -3.12
CA ASN A 84 -4.57 2.13 -3.09
C ASN A 84 -3.13 2.02 -3.64
N ASN A 85 -3.02 2.08 -4.98
CA ASN A 85 -1.84 1.67 -5.70
C ASN A 85 -1.11 2.80 -6.42
N ALA A 86 -1.77 3.92 -6.72
CA ALA A 86 -1.16 5.02 -7.44
C ALA A 86 0.19 5.46 -6.86
N GLY A 87 1.15 5.68 -7.73
CA GLY A 87 2.48 6.11 -7.33
C GLY A 87 3.38 6.40 -8.52
N VAL A 88 4.44 7.16 -8.26
CA VAL A 88 5.44 7.57 -9.26
C VAL A 88 6.84 7.23 -8.80
N GLY A 89 7.77 7.09 -9.75
CA GLY A 89 9.20 7.03 -9.47
C GLY A 89 9.68 8.33 -8.83
N GLY A 90 10.71 8.26 -8.01
CA GLY A 90 11.25 9.41 -7.31
C GLY A 90 12.38 10.12 -8.05
N PRO A 91 12.76 11.31 -7.56
CA PRO A 91 13.97 11.95 -8.01
C PRO A 91 15.19 11.08 -7.69
N HIS A 92 16.13 11.01 -8.64
CA HIS A 92 17.40 10.33 -8.50
C HIS A 92 18.51 11.30 -8.14
N GLY A 93 19.35 10.92 -7.21
CA GLY A 93 20.49 11.70 -6.74
C GLY A 93 20.83 11.37 -5.29
N LYS A 94 21.99 11.77 -4.83
CA LYS A 94 22.31 11.67 -3.41
C LYS A 94 21.36 12.54 -2.61
N MET A 95 21.04 12.14 -1.38
CA MET A 95 20.05 12.82 -0.55
C MET A 95 20.28 14.34 -0.44
N TRP A 96 21.52 14.79 -0.41
CA TRP A 96 21.87 16.22 -0.32
C TRP A 96 21.90 16.95 -1.68
N GLU A 97 21.72 16.24 -2.78
CA GLU A 97 21.65 16.79 -4.15
C GLU A 97 20.21 16.99 -4.62
N VAL A 98 19.27 16.19 -4.10
CA VAL A 98 17.84 16.31 -4.41
C VAL A 98 17.23 17.49 -3.65
N SER A 99 16.52 18.38 -4.37
CA SER A 99 15.90 19.53 -3.75
C SER A 99 14.73 19.15 -2.84
N ALA A 100 14.48 19.96 -1.82
CA ALA A 100 13.34 19.75 -0.92
C ALA A 100 11.98 19.84 -1.65
N SER A 101 11.89 20.63 -2.73
CA SER A 101 10.67 20.73 -3.55
C SER A 101 10.40 19.44 -4.33
N GLU A 102 11.39 18.83 -4.95
CA GLU A 102 11.24 17.53 -5.62
C GLU A 102 10.85 16.43 -4.65
N ALA A 103 11.50 16.39 -3.48
CA ALA A 103 11.16 15.43 -2.44
C ALA A 103 9.71 15.60 -1.95
N ARG A 104 9.24 16.84 -1.73
CA ARG A 104 7.85 17.11 -1.33
C ARG A 104 6.86 16.69 -2.43
N ALA A 105 7.07 17.10 -3.68
CA ALA A 105 6.21 16.72 -4.79
C ALA A 105 6.10 15.19 -4.95
N HIS A 106 7.19 14.48 -4.67
CA HIS A 106 7.17 13.02 -4.65
C HIS A 106 6.31 12.46 -3.49
N PHE A 107 6.41 13.04 -2.29
CA PHE A 107 5.58 12.67 -1.15
C PHE A 107 4.11 12.99 -1.38
N ASP A 108 3.78 14.08 -2.08
CA ASP A 108 2.40 14.46 -2.37
C ASP A 108 1.66 13.35 -3.14
N VAL A 109 2.34 12.66 -4.05
CA VAL A 109 1.77 11.51 -4.77
C VAL A 109 1.86 10.21 -3.95
N ASN A 110 3.08 9.82 -3.51
CA ASN A 110 3.33 8.46 -3.02
C ASN A 110 2.93 8.23 -1.55
N PHE A 111 2.76 9.28 -0.77
CA PHE A 111 2.34 9.20 0.63
C PHE A 111 1.02 9.95 0.88
N TRP A 112 0.96 11.25 0.61
CA TRP A 112 -0.25 12.03 0.86
C TRP A 112 -1.41 11.60 -0.04
N GLY A 113 -1.13 11.22 -1.29
CA GLY A 113 -2.13 10.64 -2.18
C GLY A 113 -2.75 9.36 -1.61
N MET A 114 -1.92 8.46 -1.05
CA MET A 114 -2.45 7.25 -0.39
C MET A 114 -3.18 7.54 0.90
N TRP A 115 -2.72 8.52 1.69
CA TRP A 115 -3.39 9.00 2.89
C TRP A 115 -4.80 9.51 2.57
N ASN A 116 -4.94 10.32 1.52
CA ASN A 116 -6.23 10.84 1.06
C ASN A 116 -7.17 9.71 0.64
N GLY A 117 -6.66 8.69 -0.06
CA GLY A 117 -7.43 7.50 -0.41
C GLY A 117 -7.98 6.75 0.81
N ILE A 118 -7.16 6.56 1.84
CA ILE A 118 -7.61 5.95 3.10
C ILE A 118 -8.70 6.80 3.76
N ARG A 119 -8.50 8.12 3.84
CA ARG A 119 -9.50 9.05 4.41
C ARG A 119 -10.85 8.99 3.71
N ALA A 120 -10.85 8.87 2.39
CA ALA A 120 -12.07 8.81 1.60
C ALA A 120 -12.79 7.46 1.70
N PHE A 121 -12.06 6.35 1.66
CA PHE A 121 -12.64 5.01 1.57
C PHE A 121 -12.83 4.31 2.92
N ALA A 122 -11.90 4.41 3.86
CA ALA A 122 -11.96 3.63 5.09
C ALA A 122 -13.23 3.88 5.92
N PRO A 123 -13.71 5.13 6.13
CA PRO A 123 -14.94 5.35 6.89
C PRO A 123 -16.18 4.70 6.22
N LEU A 124 -16.26 4.72 4.89
CA LEU A 124 -17.36 4.15 4.15
C LEU A 124 -17.30 2.62 4.17
N MET A 125 -16.10 2.03 4.02
CA MET A 125 -15.89 0.59 4.13
C MET A 125 -16.17 0.06 5.53
N VAL A 126 -15.87 0.83 6.57
CA VAL A 126 -16.25 0.50 7.96
C VAL A 126 -17.76 0.54 8.12
N ALA A 127 -18.44 1.55 7.58
CA ALA A 127 -19.88 1.74 7.73
C ALA A 127 -20.73 0.72 6.95
N GLN A 128 -20.20 0.09 5.88
CA GLN A 128 -20.95 -0.92 5.12
C GLN A 128 -21.09 -2.27 5.84
N GLU A 129 -20.34 -2.51 6.92
CA GLU A 129 -20.38 -3.73 7.76
C GLU A 129 -20.15 -5.06 7.01
N THR A 130 -19.75 -5.01 5.75
CA THR A 130 -19.37 -6.19 4.95
C THR A 130 -17.87 -6.44 5.04
N GLN A 131 -17.48 -7.72 4.91
CA GLN A 131 -16.07 -8.07 4.89
C GLN A 131 -15.38 -7.33 3.73
N SER A 132 -14.34 -6.59 4.03
CA SER A 132 -13.64 -5.77 3.05
C SER A 132 -12.14 -5.69 3.32
N ALA A 133 -11.37 -5.23 2.33
CA ALA A 133 -9.93 -5.12 2.44
C ALA A 133 -9.39 -3.84 1.76
N ILE A 134 -8.44 -3.19 2.42
CA ILE A 134 -7.67 -2.06 1.92
C ILE A 134 -6.23 -2.53 1.74
N TYR A 135 -5.70 -2.40 0.53
CA TYR A 135 -4.30 -2.70 0.24
C TYR A 135 -3.58 -1.44 -0.23
N ASN A 136 -2.49 -1.09 0.46
CA ASN A 136 -1.62 0.01 0.05
C ASN A 136 -0.37 -0.53 -0.65
N THR A 137 0.07 0.12 -1.73
CA THR A 137 1.27 -0.27 -2.45
C THR A 137 2.52 0.34 -1.79
N GLY A 138 3.23 -0.50 -1.04
CA GLY A 138 4.58 -0.25 -0.59
C GLY A 138 5.62 -0.50 -1.69
N SER A 139 6.72 -1.11 -1.30
CA SER A 139 7.84 -1.55 -2.14
C SER A 139 8.79 -2.38 -1.26
N GLU A 140 9.74 -3.10 -1.84
CA GLU A 140 10.95 -3.56 -1.12
C GLU A 140 11.62 -2.41 -0.37
N ASN A 141 11.58 -1.20 -0.96
CA ASN A 141 12.05 0.04 -0.35
C ASN A 141 11.22 0.49 0.87
N SER A 142 10.17 -0.22 1.27
CA SER A 142 9.52 -0.07 2.57
C SER A 142 10.24 -0.81 3.69
N LEU A 143 11.10 -1.77 3.35
CA LEU A 143 11.73 -2.68 4.31
C LEU A 143 13.24 -2.47 4.43
N PHE A 144 13.89 -2.07 3.34
CA PHE A 144 15.34 -1.80 3.27
C PHE A 144 15.64 -0.84 2.11
N CYS A 145 16.88 -0.37 1.99
CA CYS A 145 17.30 0.44 0.84
C CYS A 145 17.63 -0.48 -0.35
N ALA A 146 16.63 -0.79 -1.17
CA ALA A 146 16.82 -1.63 -2.35
C ALA A 146 17.53 -0.88 -3.49
N VAL A 147 17.22 0.40 -3.69
CA VAL A 147 17.78 1.23 -4.75
C VAL A 147 18.45 2.46 -4.15
N PRO A 148 19.79 2.50 -4.07
CA PRO A 148 20.52 3.71 -3.64
C PRO A 148 20.20 4.93 -4.48
N SER A 149 20.42 6.12 -3.93
CA SER A 149 20.19 7.42 -4.59
C SER A 149 18.72 7.71 -4.92
N THR A 150 17.78 7.12 -4.17
CA THR A 150 16.33 7.36 -4.27
C THR A 150 15.73 7.68 -2.90
N ALA A 151 16.39 8.53 -2.12
CA ALA A 151 16.04 8.76 -0.72
C ALA A 151 14.57 9.17 -0.50
N ALA A 152 14.02 10.05 -1.34
CA ALA A 152 12.62 10.47 -1.25
C ALA A 152 11.65 9.28 -1.45
N TYR A 153 11.93 8.41 -2.42
CA TYR A 153 11.13 7.21 -2.67
C TYR A 153 11.20 6.23 -1.50
N ILE A 154 12.41 5.93 -1.01
CA ILE A 154 12.61 5.03 0.13
C ILE A 154 11.86 5.56 1.37
N ALA A 155 12.00 6.85 1.67
CA ALA A 155 11.33 7.48 2.81
C ALA A 155 9.80 7.42 2.68
N ALA A 156 9.24 7.74 1.50
CA ALA A 156 7.81 7.67 1.25
C ALA A 156 7.28 6.22 1.42
N LYS A 157 8.00 5.21 0.89
CA LYS A 157 7.58 3.81 0.99
C LYS A 157 7.73 3.23 2.41
N HIS A 158 8.71 3.68 3.21
CA HIS A 158 8.75 3.38 4.64
C HIS A 158 7.57 4.02 5.39
N ALA A 159 7.21 5.28 5.06
CA ALA A 159 6.05 5.94 5.64
C ALA A 159 4.73 5.21 5.31
N VAL A 160 4.58 4.69 4.09
CA VAL A 160 3.42 3.88 3.70
C VAL A 160 3.32 2.57 4.52
N LEU A 161 4.45 1.92 4.83
CA LEU A 161 4.46 0.76 5.74
C LEU A 161 3.90 1.14 7.11
N GLY A 162 4.46 2.17 7.75
CA GLY A 162 4.02 2.61 9.09
C GLY A 162 2.55 3.04 9.11
N MET A 163 2.11 3.79 8.08
CA MET A 163 0.71 4.17 7.90
C MET A 163 -0.21 2.95 7.79
N THR A 164 0.18 1.93 7.02
CA THR A 164 -0.62 0.71 6.84
C THR A 164 -0.69 -0.11 8.13
N GLU A 165 0.38 -0.15 8.90
CA GLU A 165 0.40 -0.83 10.20
C GLU A 165 -0.51 -0.12 11.21
N SER A 166 -0.47 1.21 11.27
CA SER A 166 -1.37 2.01 12.11
C SER A 166 -2.83 1.81 11.70
N LEU A 167 -3.12 1.93 10.40
CA LEU A 167 -4.48 1.70 9.88
C LEU A 167 -5.05 0.34 10.32
N ARG A 168 -4.23 -0.71 10.32
CA ARG A 168 -4.66 -2.05 10.71
C ARG A 168 -5.12 -2.14 12.17
N GLU A 169 -4.47 -1.38 13.05
CA GLU A 169 -4.83 -1.34 14.48
C GLU A 169 -6.12 -0.52 14.73
N ASP A 170 -6.45 0.41 13.83
CA ASP A 170 -7.62 1.29 13.95
C ASP A 170 -8.89 0.67 13.33
N LEU A 171 -8.75 -0.30 12.41
CA LEU A 171 -9.87 -0.89 11.69
C LEU A 171 -10.60 -1.97 12.51
N PRO A 172 -11.94 -2.10 12.36
CA PRO A 172 -12.69 -3.21 12.94
C PRO A 172 -12.39 -4.52 12.21
N GLU A 173 -12.70 -5.65 12.85
CA GLU A 173 -12.37 -7.00 12.36
C GLU A 173 -12.87 -7.34 10.94
N HIS A 174 -13.95 -6.69 10.49
CA HIS A 174 -14.51 -6.93 9.15
C HIS A 174 -13.76 -6.15 8.05
N VAL A 175 -12.84 -5.24 8.39
CA VAL A 175 -12.04 -4.50 7.40
C VAL A 175 -10.55 -4.85 7.56
N HIS A 176 -10.00 -5.56 6.59
CA HIS A 176 -8.59 -5.92 6.57
C HIS A 176 -7.73 -4.80 5.98
N ALA A 177 -6.53 -4.59 6.51
CA ALA A 177 -5.51 -3.74 5.87
C ALA A 177 -4.22 -4.51 5.62
N GLY A 178 -3.75 -4.48 4.37
CA GLY A 178 -2.53 -5.13 3.92
C GLY A 178 -1.59 -4.21 3.14
N LEU A 179 -0.32 -4.60 3.09
CA LEU A 179 0.72 -3.92 2.31
C LEU A 179 1.16 -4.80 1.16
N VAL A 180 1.02 -4.30 -0.06
CA VAL A 180 1.59 -4.94 -1.26
C VAL A 180 3.02 -4.45 -1.41
N ILE A 181 3.96 -5.38 -1.55
CA ILE A 181 5.41 -5.12 -1.56
C ILE A 181 5.99 -5.56 -2.91
N PRO A 182 5.90 -4.71 -3.94
CA PRO A 182 6.53 -5.03 -5.22
C PRO A 182 8.05 -5.07 -5.09
N GLY A 183 8.62 -6.09 -5.73
CA GLY A 183 10.01 -6.09 -6.12
C GLY A 183 10.20 -5.41 -7.47
N TRP A 184 11.11 -5.93 -8.30
CA TRP A 184 11.38 -5.37 -9.61
C TRP A 184 10.31 -5.81 -10.61
N VAL A 185 9.32 -4.95 -10.86
CA VAL A 185 8.21 -5.19 -11.79
C VAL A 185 8.29 -4.24 -12.97
N PHE A 186 8.15 -4.74 -14.19
CA PHE A 186 8.12 -3.92 -15.41
C PHE A 186 6.86 -3.06 -15.42
N THR A 187 7.05 -1.77 -15.20
CA THR A 187 6.00 -0.74 -15.18
C THR A 187 6.53 0.56 -15.77
N GLY A 188 5.68 1.54 -16.00
CA GLY A 188 6.09 2.87 -16.45
C GLY A 188 6.73 3.77 -15.36
N ILE A 189 7.03 3.23 -14.18
CA ILE A 189 7.55 4.01 -13.03
C ILE A 189 9.03 4.42 -13.20
N GLY A 190 9.83 3.64 -13.93
CA GLY A 190 11.26 3.89 -14.11
C GLY A 190 11.67 4.04 -15.57
N GLU A 191 12.96 4.28 -15.79
CA GLU A 191 13.50 4.30 -17.15
C GLU A 191 13.37 2.93 -17.82
N GLU A 192 12.81 2.89 -19.03
CA GLU A 192 12.51 1.66 -19.76
C GLU A 192 13.72 0.72 -19.88
N ARG A 193 14.92 1.29 -20.10
CA ARG A 193 16.16 0.50 -20.21
C ARG A 193 16.49 -0.35 -18.98
N PHE A 194 16.02 0.05 -17.79
CA PHE A 194 16.19 -0.73 -16.56
C PHE A 194 14.97 -1.58 -16.27
N MET A 195 13.78 -1.06 -16.58
CA MET A 195 12.55 -1.76 -16.26
C MET A 195 12.34 -3.04 -17.07
N GLN A 196 12.93 -3.16 -18.27
CA GLN A 196 12.86 -4.36 -19.10
C GLN A 196 13.33 -5.66 -18.42
N TRP A 197 14.09 -5.55 -17.33
CA TRP A 197 14.56 -6.69 -16.53
C TRP A 197 13.57 -7.07 -15.41
N GLY A 198 12.52 -6.29 -15.23
CA GLY A 198 11.50 -6.55 -14.22
C GLY A 198 10.54 -7.65 -14.65
N MET A 199 9.90 -8.28 -13.66
CA MET A 199 8.79 -9.22 -13.87
C MET A 199 7.66 -8.51 -14.63
N ALA A 200 7.00 -9.18 -15.58
CA ALA A 200 5.84 -8.63 -16.26
C ALA A 200 4.71 -8.31 -15.26
N ALA A 201 3.97 -7.21 -15.49
CA ALA A 201 2.93 -6.78 -14.57
C ALA A 201 1.81 -7.83 -14.43
N GLU A 202 1.49 -8.54 -15.50
CA GLU A 202 0.49 -9.62 -15.50
C GLU A 202 0.95 -10.83 -14.68
N GLU A 203 2.22 -11.20 -14.79
CA GLU A 203 2.81 -12.27 -13.97
C GLU A 203 2.81 -11.89 -12.50
N TYR A 204 3.17 -10.63 -12.21
CA TYR A 204 3.12 -10.08 -10.86
C TYR A 204 1.68 -10.11 -10.31
N ALA A 205 0.69 -9.66 -11.07
CA ALA A 205 -0.72 -9.67 -10.67
C ALA A 205 -1.21 -11.08 -10.36
N ALA A 206 -0.80 -12.09 -11.14
CA ALA A 206 -1.16 -13.49 -10.89
C ALA A 206 -0.61 -14.02 -9.55
N ILE A 207 0.52 -13.47 -9.07
CA ILE A 207 1.11 -13.82 -7.76
C ILE A 207 0.41 -13.10 -6.62
N ILE A 208 0.08 -11.82 -6.78
CA ILE A 208 -0.42 -11.00 -5.67
C ILE A 208 -1.93 -11.12 -5.44
N VAL A 209 -2.74 -11.28 -6.50
CA VAL A 209 -4.19 -11.34 -6.37
C VAL A 209 -4.66 -12.47 -5.45
N PRO A 210 -4.17 -13.72 -5.55
CA PRO A 210 -4.55 -14.77 -4.60
C PRO A 210 -4.20 -14.43 -3.15
N GLN A 211 -3.09 -13.72 -2.90
CA GLN A 211 -2.70 -13.29 -1.56
C GLN A 211 -3.63 -12.18 -1.03
N MET A 212 -4.03 -11.23 -1.90
CA MET A 212 -5.00 -10.19 -1.55
C MET A 212 -6.38 -10.82 -1.22
N LEU A 213 -6.84 -11.75 -2.03
CA LEU A 213 -8.08 -12.52 -1.79
C LEU A 213 -7.97 -13.44 -0.56
N GLY A 214 -6.77 -13.81 -0.15
CA GLY A 214 -6.48 -14.52 1.09
C GLY A 214 -6.32 -13.62 2.32
N CYS A 215 -6.56 -12.33 2.21
CA CYS A 215 -6.34 -11.33 3.28
C CYS A 215 -4.93 -11.38 3.86
N ALA A 216 -3.90 -11.54 3.02
CA ALA A 216 -2.52 -11.54 3.47
C ALA A 216 -2.12 -10.15 4.01
N ARG A 217 -1.53 -10.12 5.20
CA ARG A 217 -1.01 -8.89 5.83
C ARG A 217 0.09 -8.23 4.98
N PHE A 218 0.96 -9.05 4.43
CA PHE A 218 2.02 -8.65 3.50
C PHE A 218 1.88 -9.47 2.23
N VAL A 219 1.70 -8.78 1.11
CA VAL A 219 1.57 -9.36 -0.22
C VAL A 219 2.91 -9.24 -0.92
N VAL A 220 3.57 -10.35 -1.19
CA VAL A 220 4.97 -10.40 -1.62
C VAL A 220 5.15 -11.24 -2.87
N SER A 221 6.25 -11.05 -3.59
CA SER A 221 6.55 -11.81 -4.82
C SER A 221 7.99 -12.34 -4.88
N HIS A 222 8.99 -11.54 -4.52
CA HIS A 222 10.41 -11.85 -4.76
C HIS A 222 11.08 -12.42 -3.49
N LYS A 223 11.30 -13.73 -3.46
CA LYS A 223 11.92 -14.42 -2.33
C LYS A 223 13.37 -13.97 -2.06
N SER A 224 14.07 -13.46 -3.08
CA SER A 224 15.46 -12.99 -2.95
C SER A 224 15.63 -11.86 -1.94
N ASN A 225 14.56 -11.15 -1.61
CA ASN A 225 14.61 -10.01 -0.70
C ASN A 225 14.69 -10.39 0.79
N VAL A 226 14.44 -11.65 1.11
CA VAL A 226 14.47 -12.13 2.51
C VAL A 226 15.84 -11.90 3.16
N ALA A 227 16.93 -12.10 2.40
CA ALA A 227 18.28 -11.91 2.94
C ALA A 227 18.54 -10.48 3.43
N GLN A 228 18.08 -9.45 2.72
CA GLN A 228 18.23 -8.05 3.12
C GLN A 228 17.35 -7.68 4.31
N ILE A 229 16.17 -8.29 4.40
CA ILE A 229 15.28 -8.16 5.56
C ILE A 229 15.96 -8.75 6.80
N ASP A 230 16.49 -9.97 6.69
CA ASP A 230 17.18 -10.67 7.78
C ASP A 230 18.43 -9.90 8.24
N GLU A 231 19.22 -9.35 7.32
CA GLU A 231 20.39 -8.53 7.62
C GLU A 231 19.97 -7.28 8.43
N ARG A 232 18.97 -6.53 7.97
CA ARG A 232 18.47 -5.33 8.67
C ARG A 232 17.92 -5.66 10.05
N MET A 233 17.09 -6.69 10.15
CA MET A 233 16.48 -7.10 11.42
C MET A 233 17.51 -7.69 12.38
N GLY A 234 18.50 -8.42 11.86
CA GLY A 234 19.62 -8.93 12.63
C GLY A 234 20.47 -7.81 13.23
N ALA A 235 20.82 -6.78 12.45
CA ALA A 235 21.55 -5.62 12.93
C ALA A 235 20.77 -4.86 14.02
N LEU A 236 19.46 -4.66 13.83
CA LEU A 236 18.61 -4.02 14.81
C LEU A 236 18.52 -4.83 16.12
N ARG A 237 18.27 -6.13 16.01
CA ARG A 237 18.21 -7.04 17.16
C ARG A 237 19.54 -7.05 17.93
N GLY A 238 20.68 -7.19 17.24
CA GLY A 238 22.00 -7.18 17.85
C GLY A 238 22.28 -5.86 18.60
N SER A 239 21.78 -4.73 18.12
CA SER A 239 21.89 -3.45 18.83
C SER A 239 21.07 -3.44 20.12
N TYR A 240 19.87 -3.98 20.13
CA TYR A 240 19.07 -4.12 21.35
C TYR A 240 19.74 -5.06 22.35
N GLU A 241 20.23 -6.21 21.90
CA GLU A 241 20.91 -7.20 22.76
C GLU A 241 22.20 -6.64 23.41
N ALA A 242 22.94 -5.80 22.66
CA ALA A 242 24.22 -5.27 23.13
C ALA A 242 24.10 -4.01 24.02
N HIS A 243 23.06 -3.19 23.82
CA HIS A 243 23.03 -1.82 24.34
C HIS A 243 21.75 -1.44 25.11
N SER A 244 20.67 -2.24 25.02
CA SER A 244 19.47 -1.93 25.81
C SER A 244 19.62 -2.32 27.29
N PHE A 245 18.86 -1.67 28.15
CA PHE A 245 18.71 -2.11 29.54
C PHE A 245 17.48 -3.02 29.67
N ASP A 246 17.42 -3.82 30.69
CA ASP A 246 16.24 -4.66 30.98
C ASP A 246 15.11 -3.78 31.50
N ASP A 247 14.12 -3.58 30.65
CA ASP A 247 12.93 -2.76 30.86
C ASP A 247 11.66 -3.57 31.14
N THR A 248 11.80 -4.89 31.30
CA THR A 248 10.66 -5.80 31.45
C THR A 248 10.05 -5.83 32.84
N GLY A 249 10.65 -5.14 33.81
CA GLY A 249 10.26 -5.21 35.22
C GLY A 249 10.61 -6.54 35.91
N ALA A 250 11.22 -7.49 35.20
CA ALA A 250 11.53 -8.82 35.71
C ALA A 250 12.49 -8.78 36.96
N ASN A 251 13.33 -7.76 37.06
CA ASN A 251 14.26 -7.54 38.16
C ASN A 251 13.74 -6.57 39.23
N GLY A 252 12.40 -6.32 39.28
CA GLY A 252 11.78 -5.39 40.23
C GLY A 252 11.94 -3.91 39.90
N GLY A 253 12.44 -3.60 38.71
CA GLY A 253 12.49 -2.25 38.13
C GLY A 253 11.15 -1.83 37.52
N PRO A 254 11.06 -0.59 36.99
CA PRO A 254 9.88 -0.14 36.26
C PRO A 254 9.68 -0.95 34.98
N ASP A 255 8.42 -1.25 34.69
CA ASP A 255 8.01 -1.87 33.42
C ASP A 255 7.78 -0.78 32.38
N TYR A 256 8.65 -0.70 31.37
CA TYR A 256 8.58 0.23 30.26
C TYR A 256 8.07 -0.42 28.95
N ASP A 257 7.62 -1.70 28.99
CA ASP A 257 7.02 -2.33 27.80
C ASP A 257 5.80 -1.51 27.35
N VAL A 258 5.92 -0.93 26.16
CA VAL A 258 4.88 -0.05 25.59
C VAL A 258 3.53 -0.76 25.44
N ARG A 259 3.52 -2.08 25.23
CA ARG A 259 2.26 -2.87 25.11
C ARG A 259 1.56 -2.93 26.46
N ASN A 260 2.31 -3.11 27.54
CA ASN A 260 1.76 -3.09 28.89
C ASN A 260 1.26 -1.69 29.28
N PHE A 261 1.96 -0.64 28.83
CA PHE A 261 1.50 0.73 29.01
C PHE A 261 0.18 0.99 28.26
N ILE A 262 0.09 0.60 26.98
CA ILE A 262 -1.13 0.75 26.18
C ILE A 262 -2.28 -0.05 26.80
N ALA A 263 -2.05 -1.27 27.26
CA ALA A 263 -3.05 -2.07 27.93
C ALA A 263 -3.60 -1.36 29.18
N ARG A 264 -2.73 -0.80 30.03
CA ARG A 264 -3.13 -0.01 31.21
C ARG A 264 -3.95 1.23 30.84
N MET A 265 -3.59 1.94 29.77
CA MET A 265 -4.35 3.09 29.30
C MET A 265 -5.76 2.68 28.84
N ARG A 266 -5.90 1.59 28.08
CA ARG A 266 -7.21 1.08 27.63
C ARG A 266 -8.09 0.63 28.80
N GLU A 267 -7.52 0.15 29.87
CA GLU A 267 -8.24 -0.25 31.09
C GLU A 267 -8.58 0.93 32.01
N GLY A 268 -8.22 2.17 31.66
CA GLY A 268 -8.46 3.37 32.48
C GLY A 268 -7.66 3.41 33.77
N ARG A 269 -6.50 2.73 33.82
CA ARG A 269 -5.62 2.59 35.00
C ARG A 269 -4.30 3.37 34.88
N ALA A 270 -4.18 4.24 33.86
CA ALA A 270 -2.98 5.07 33.68
C ALA A 270 -3.10 6.42 34.39
#